data_84b8cbed860f3a2b68cfd6607d91736c
#
_entry.id   84b8cbed860f3a2b68cfd6607d91736c
#
_cell.length_a   1.000
_cell.length_b   1.000
_cell.length_c   1.000
_cell.angle_alpha   90.00
_cell.angle_beta   90.00
_cell.angle_gamma   90.00
#
_symmetry.space_group_name_H-M   'P 1'
#
loop_
_entity.id
_entity.type
_entity.pdbx_description
1 polymer ?
#
loop_
_entity_poly.entity_id
_entity_poly.type
_entity_poly.pdbx_seq_one_letter_code
_entity_poly.pdbx_strand_id
1 'polypeptide(L)'
;MEQKLNIAKILKNKPRGTKLYSMIHGKCSFEAVTDEIFKINFCTSKFGLTQSGECTLIKFGNMYDGGECIIFPSKEMRDWSKFSWQKGGVLISNDGGTEVIFDNWYDDTYTSFYCKHYLNSEDKNKIVYYEEFLCTTERYSLEDKDIAQTYINTIEKRLDGKLNLETLEIEKQPKFKNGDILSCDEDSFTRHTTLILHKDENITESIVSLIRHKELVETNVPIDNFLLSRLYPAREDEKKELFDALAKGGKAWDAEKKIIVNLKHKCEFKPFDKVLGRNEKDDVWEADLFSHYRKESQYPFRCIGCSRKYCIPYEGNEHLLGIRNNPE
;
A
#
# COMPACT_ATOMS: atom_id res chain seq x y z
N MET A 1 -38.15 19.41 -20.79
CA MET A 1 -37.05 20.17 -21.44
C MET A 1 -35.80 19.36 -21.19
N GLU A 2 -35.24 18.75 -22.22
CA GLU A 2 -33.90 18.12 -22.10
C GLU A 2 -32.87 19.17 -21.70
N GLN A 3 -32.16 18.90 -20.64
CA GLN A 3 -31.15 19.81 -20.11
C GLN A 3 -29.96 19.81 -21.09
N LYS A 4 -29.76 20.89 -21.83
CA LYS A 4 -28.63 21.02 -22.77
C LYS A 4 -27.32 20.77 -22.03
N LEU A 5 -26.51 19.85 -22.55
CA LEU A 5 -25.23 19.47 -21.96
C LEU A 5 -24.24 20.65 -21.98
N ASN A 6 -23.59 20.93 -20.85
CA ASN A 6 -22.64 22.03 -20.77
C ASN A 6 -21.27 21.59 -21.31
N ILE A 7 -20.99 21.88 -22.57
CA ILE A 7 -19.77 21.51 -23.29
C ILE A 7 -18.53 22.18 -22.68
N ALA A 8 -18.64 23.42 -22.21
CA ALA A 8 -17.54 24.10 -21.55
C ALA A 8 -17.08 23.35 -20.28
N LYS A 9 -18.01 22.79 -19.49
CA LYS A 9 -17.65 21.93 -18.34
C LYS A 9 -16.95 20.64 -18.75
N ILE A 10 -17.37 20.01 -19.85
CA ILE A 10 -16.72 18.80 -20.36
C ILE A 10 -15.29 19.12 -20.81
N LEU A 11 -15.10 20.24 -21.54
CA LEU A 11 -13.80 20.66 -22.04
C LEU A 11 -12.85 21.17 -20.96
N LYS A 12 -13.35 21.63 -19.82
CA LYS A 12 -12.51 22.10 -18.69
C LYS A 12 -11.48 21.06 -18.24
N ASN A 13 -11.82 19.78 -18.34
CA ASN A 13 -10.97 18.65 -17.94
C ASN A 13 -10.19 18.03 -19.11
N LYS A 14 -10.27 18.60 -20.30
CA LYS A 14 -9.54 18.11 -21.48
C LYS A 14 -8.27 18.94 -21.72
N PRO A 15 -7.20 18.33 -22.21
CA PRO A 15 -5.96 19.05 -22.49
C PRO A 15 -6.15 20.05 -23.63
N ARG A 16 -5.40 21.18 -23.56
CA ARG A 16 -5.27 22.10 -24.69
C ARG A 16 -4.81 21.36 -25.93
N GLY A 17 -5.39 21.64 -27.07
CA GLY A 17 -5.09 20.96 -28.34
C GLY A 17 -5.95 19.71 -28.59
N THR A 18 -6.86 19.35 -27.67
CA THR A 18 -7.85 18.29 -27.91
C THR A 18 -8.54 18.51 -29.25
N LYS A 19 -8.53 17.49 -30.11
CA LYS A 19 -9.12 17.57 -31.44
C LYS A 19 -10.64 17.62 -31.36
N LEU A 20 -11.21 18.55 -32.13
CA LEU A 20 -12.63 18.80 -32.22
C LEU A 20 -13.03 19.01 -33.70
N TYR A 21 -14.32 19.05 -33.96
CA TYR A 21 -14.87 19.32 -35.28
C TYR A 21 -15.96 20.41 -35.22
N SER A 22 -15.80 21.42 -36.04
CA SER A 22 -16.81 22.46 -36.23
C SER A 22 -17.54 22.26 -37.54
N MET A 23 -18.87 22.37 -37.52
CA MET A 23 -19.68 22.34 -38.75
C MET A 23 -19.35 23.48 -39.72
N ILE A 24 -18.82 24.63 -39.20
CA ILE A 24 -18.49 25.79 -40.02
C ILE A 24 -17.02 25.74 -40.43
N HIS A 25 -16.10 25.42 -39.54
CA HIS A 25 -14.66 25.54 -39.72
C HIS A 25 -13.95 24.20 -40.03
N GLY A 26 -14.66 23.06 -39.96
CA GLY A 26 -14.08 21.75 -40.11
C GLY A 26 -13.24 21.33 -38.89
N LYS A 27 -12.07 20.73 -39.10
CA LYS A 27 -11.17 20.31 -38.01
C LYS A 27 -10.70 21.53 -37.23
N CYS A 28 -10.84 21.45 -35.92
CA CYS A 28 -10.38 22.45 -34.98
C CYS A 28 -9.80 21.82 -33.72
N SER A 29 -9.23 22.61 -32.83
CA SER A 29 -8.70 22.14 -31.57
C SER A 29 -9.15 23.03 -30.43
N PHE A 30 -9.34 22.43 -29.27
CA PHE A 30 -9.67 23.14 -28.04
C PHE A 30 -8.48 23.98 -27.57
N GLU A 31 -8.74 25.25 -27.21
CA GLU A 31 -7.73 26.18 -26.74
C GLU A 31 -7.85 26.46 -25.24
N ALA A 32 -8.99 26.97 -24.81
CA ALA A 32 -9.23 27.39 -23.45
C ALA A 32 -10.72 27.43 -23.12
N VAL A 33 -11.05 27.36 -21.82
CA VAL A 33 -12.42 27.45 -21.34
C VAL A 33 -12.51 28.38 -20.12
N THR A 34 -13.59 29.09 -20.05
CA THR A 34 -14.13 29.71 -18.84
C THR A 34 -15.45 29.03 -18.49
N ASP A 35 -16.10 29.41 -17.38
CA ASP A 35 -17.35 28.75 -16.96
C ASP A 35 -18.50 28.90 -17.98
N GLU A 36 -18.48 29.94 -18.78
CA GLU A 36 -19.55 30.27 -19.72
C GLU A 36 -19.14 30.19 -21.20
N ILE A 37 -17.85 30.22 -21.49
CA ILE A 37 -17.35 30.22 -22.86
C ILE A 37 -16.16 29.30 -23.02
N PHE A 38 -15.95 28.83 -24.25
CA PHE A 38 -14.73 28.15 -24.63
C PHE A 38 -14.23 28.59 -25.99
N LYS A 39 -12.94 28.48 -26.22
CA LYS A 39 -12.25 28.89 -27.42
C LYS A 39 -11.72 27.70 -28.18
N ILE A 40 -11.86 27.72 -29.48
CA ILE A 40 -11.26 26.77 -30.40
C ILE A 40 -10.35 27.48 -31.40
N ASN A 41 -9.28 26.78 -31.79
CA ASN A 41 -8.44 27.17 -32.93
C ASN A 41 -8.79 26.33 -34.13
N PHE A 42 -8.90 26.94 -35.30
CA PHE A 42 -9.15 26.24 -36.55
C PHE A 42 -8.10 26.60 -37.59
N CYS A 43 -7.91 25.70 -38.54
CA CYS A 43 -7.10 25.90 -39.72
C CYS A 43 -7.88 25.40 -40.93
N THR A 44 -8.21 26.29 -41.83
CA THR A 44 -8.93 25.92 -43.05
C THR A 44 -8.09 26.27 -44.27
N SER A 45 -8.12 25.40 -45.29
CA SER A 45 -7.51 25.66 -46.59
C SER A 45 -8.62 25.99 -47.60
N LYS A 46 -8.58 27.20 -48.14
CA LYS A 46 -9.42 27.60 -49.26
C LYS A 46 -8.50 28.04 -50.40
N PHE A 47 -8.72 27.48 -51.60
CA PHE A 47 -7.94 27.79 -52.80
C PHE A 47 -6.41 27.71 -52.64
N GLY A 48 -5.91 26.72 -51.89
CA GLY A 48 -4.47 26.56 -51.65
C GLY A 48 -3.88 27.52 -50.57
N LEU A 49 -4.67 28.37 -49.95
CA LEU A 49 -4.27 29.22 -48.84
C LEU A 49 -4.81 28.66 -47.53
N THR A 50 -3.94 28.57 -46.56
CA THR A 50 -4.30 28.16 -45.19
C THR A 50 -4.73 29.40 -44.41
N GLN A 51 -5.95 29.38 -43.87
CA GLN A 51 -6.43 30.38 -42.93
C GLN A 51 -6.55 29.73 -41.54
N SER A 52 -5.97 30.38 -40.56
CA SER A 52 -6.09 29.99 -39.17
C SER A 52 -6.73 31.12 -38.37
N GLY A 53 -7.45 30.76 -37.33
CA GLY A 53 -8.15 31.74 -36.50
C GLY A 53 -8.64 31.13 -35.21
N GLU A 54 -9.18 31.96 -34.34
CA GLU A 54 -9.81 31.61 -33.09
C GLU A 54 -11.31 31.86 -33.18
N CYS A 55 -12.11 30.95 -32.70
CA CYS A 55 -13.54 31.10 -32.53
C CYS A 55 -13.93 30.97 -31.06
N THR A 56 -14.72 31.91 -30.57
CA THR A 56 -15.26 31.87 -29.21
C THR A 56 -16.71 31.37 -29.26
N LEU A 57 -17.00 30.36 -28.41
CA LEU A 57 -18.29 29.71 -28.34
C LEU A 57 -18.83 29.79 -26.92
N ILE A 58 -20.14 29.93 -26.78
CA ILE A 58 -20.78 29.84 -25.47
C ILE A 58 -20.83 28.37 -24.99
N LYS A 59 -21.16 28.19 -23.74
CA LYS A 59 -21.09 26.90 -23.02
C LYS A 59 -21.79 25.70 -23.68
N PHE A 60 -22.73 25.97 -24.62
CA PHE A 60 -23.45 24.91 -25.32
C PHE A 60 -22.91 24.62 -26.73
N GLY A 61 -21.78 25.20 -27.11
CA GLY A 61 -21.12 24.97 -28.41
C GLY A 61 -21.72 25.72 -29.56
N ASN A 62 -22.46 26.80 -29.31
CA ASN A 62 -23.01 27.70 -30.30
C ASN A 62 -22.37 29.08 -30.20
N MET A 63 -22.45 29.89 -31.27
CA MET A 63 -21.88 31.27 -31.32
C MET A 63 -22.72 32.26 -30.53
N TYR A 64 -24.02 32.04 -30.44
CA TYR A 64 -25.00 32.92 -29.80
C TYR A 64 -25.88 32.13 -28.84
N ASP A 65 -26.39 32.80 -27.81
CA ASP A 65 -27.36 32.18 -26.91
C ASP A 65 -28.67 31.88 -27.68
N GLY A 66 -29.16 30.63 -27.53
CA GLY A 66 -30.31 30.14 -28.28
C GLY A 66 -30.01 29.57 -29.67
N GLY A 67 -28.77 29.67 -30.18
CA GLY A 67 -28.34 29.07 -31.43
C GLY A 67 -28.16 27.53 -31.32
N GLU A 68 -27.94 26.92 -32.49
CA GLU A 68 -27.63 25.47 -32.53
C GLU A 68 -26.14 25.21 -32.22
N CYS A 69 -25.87 24.03 -31.70
CA CYS A 69 -24.49 23.58 -31.46
C CYS A 69 -23.77 23.35 -32.81
N ILE A 70 -22.63 24.01 -32.99
CA ILE A 70 -21.82 23.94 -34.21
C ILE A 70 -20.48 23.21 -34.00
N ILE A 71 -20.22 22.74 -32.77
CA ILE A 71 -19.00 22.07 -32.42
C ILE A 71 -19.30 20.66 -31.89
N PHE A 72 -18.50 19.71 -32.27
CA PHE A 72 -18.63 18.28 -31.88
C PHE A 72 -17.25 17.69 -31.54
N PRO A 73 -17.19 16.58 -30.78
CA PRO A 73 -15.94 15.87 -30.52
C PRO A 73 -15.19 15.51 -31.79
N SER A 74 -15.89 14.94 -32.79
CA SER A 74 -15.34 14.69 -34.13
C SER A 74 -16.44 14.80 -35.20
N LYS A 75 -16.09 14.56 -36.44
CA LYS A 75 -17.08 14.48 -37.54
C LYS A 75 -18.00 13.26 -37.35
N GLU A 76 -17.44 12.18 -36.85
CA GLU A 76 -18.07 10.87 -36.65
C GLU A 76 -18.82 10.82 -35.30
N MET A 77 -18.24 11.43 -34.26
CA MET A 77 -18.81 11.47 -32.91
C MET A 77 -19.46 12.82 -32.63
N ARG A 78 -20.78 12.81 -32.48
CA ARG A 78 -21.55 14.02 -32.17
C ARG A 78 -22.13 14.05 -30.76
N ASP A 79 -21.99 12.97 -30.04
CA ASP A 79 -22.52 12.80 -28.67
C ASP A 79 -21.51 13.27 -27.63
N TRP A 80 -21.73 14.46 -27.09
CA TRP A 80 -20.91 15.03 -26.04
C TRP A 80 -20.99 14.25 -24.70
N SER A 81 -22.08 13.52 -24.45
CA SER A 81 -22.20 12.70 -23.23
C SER A 81 -21.20 11.57 -23.23
N LYS A 82 -21.06 10.89 -24.37
CA LYS A 82 -20.06 9.84 -24.57
C LYS A 82 -18.62 10.40 -24.53
N PHE A 83 -18.38 11.53 -25.20
CA PHE A 83 -17.07 12.18 -25.13
C PHE A 83 -16.68 12.62 -23.72
N SER A 84 -17.64 12.82 -22.82
CA SER A 84 -17.38 13.15 -21.41
C SER A 84 -16.85 12.00 -20.58
N TRP A 85 -16.84 10.77 -21.10
CA TRP A 85 -16.30 9.61 -20.38
C TRP A 85 -14.86 9.85 -19.94
N GLN A 86 -14.56 9.40 -18.74
CA GLN A 86 -13.26 9.58 -18.12
C GLN A 86 -12.65 8.23 -17.74
N LYS A 87 -11.33 8.15 -17.70
CA LYS A 87 -10.61 6.98 -17.24
C LYS A 87 -11.12 6.55 -15.87
N GLY A 88 -11.33 5.23 -15.70
CA GLY A 88 -11.91 4.66 -14.50
C GLY A 88 -13.45 4.67 -14.47
N GLY A 89 -14.12 5.30 -15.44
CA GLY A 89 -15.58 5.26 -15.57
C GLY A 89 -16.07 3.87 -15.97
N VAL A 90 -17.10 3.38 -15.28
CA VAL A 90 -17.75 2.10 -15.62
C VAL A 90 -18.77 2.32 -16.72
N LEU A 91 -18.67 1.53 -17.78
CA LEU A 91 -19.60 1.52 -18.90
C LEU A 91 -20.32 0.19 -18.97
N ILE A 92 -21.60 0.24 -19.34
CA ILE A 92 -22.43 -0.95 -19.55
C ILE A 92 -22.74 -1.10 -21.04
N SER A 93 -22.67 -2.33 -21.55
CA SER A 93 -23.13 -2.63 -22.91
C SER A 93 -24.64 -2.43 -23.03
N ASN A 94 -25.12 -1.97 -24.19
CA ASN A 94 -26.56 -1.65 -24.39
C ASN A 94 -27.48 -2.86 -24.27
N ASP A 95 -26.94 -4.07 -24.33
CA ASP A 95 -27.66 -5.31 -24.04
C ASP A 95 -27.68 -5.67 -22.54
N GLY A 96 -27.02 -4.87 -21.70
CA GLY A 96 -26.94 -5.06 -20.25
C GLY A 96 -26.06 -6.23 -19.79
N GLY A 97 -25.34 -6.89 -20.71
CA GLY A 97 -24.62 -8.14 -20.42
C GLY A 97 -23.16 -7.95 -19.99
N THR A 98 -22.55 -6.79 -20.26
CA THR A 98 -21.11 -6.61 -20.03
C THR A 98 -20.79 -5.24 -19.49
N GLU A 99 -20.17 -5.21 -18.30
CA GLU A 99 -19.61 -4.01 -17.69
C GLU A 99 -18.10 -3.94 -17.98
N VAL A 100 -17.62 -2.76 -18.34
CA VAL A 100 -16.19 -2.51 -18.63
C VAL A 100 -15.76 -1.19 -17.97
N ILE A 101 -14.46 -1.03 -17.73
CA ILE A 101 -13.89 0.21 -17.21
C ILE A 101 -13.19 0.94 -18.36
N PHE A 102 -13.64 2.16 -18.65
CA PHE A 102 -13.05 2.99 -19.69
C PHE A 102 -11.60 3.36 -19.35
N ASP A 103 -10.70 3.19 -20.28
CA ASP A 103 -9.29 3.61 -20.18
C ASP A 103 -9.03 4.90 -20.97
N ASN A 104 -9.02 4.82 -22.27
CA ASN A 104 -8.74 5.97 -23.12
C ASN A 104 -9.36 5.79 -24.52
N TRP A 105 -9.38 6.87 -25.26
CA TRP A 105 -9.82 6.86 -26.67
C TRP A 105 -8.77 6.18 -27.56
N TYR A 106 -9.25 5.40 -28.54
CA TYR A 106 -8.37 4.75 -29.52
C TYR A 106 -7.71 5.78 -30.44
N ASP A 107 -8.52 6.74 -30.95
CA ASP A 107 -8.06 7.82 -31.83
C ASP A 107 -8.94 9.08 -31.70
N ASP A 108 -8.63 10.12 -32.49
CA ASP A 108 -9.33 11.40 -32.53
C ASP A 108 -10.74 11.32 -33.19
N THR A 109 -11.21 10.17 -33.63
CA THR A 109 -12.61 10.00 -34.08
C THR A 109 -13.56 9.78 -32.91
N TYR A 110 -13.04 9.33 -31.76
CA TYR A 110 -13.78 9.06 -30.52
C TYR A 110 -14.92 8.05 -30.70
N THR A 111 -14.85 7.22 -31.78
CA THR A 111 -15.84 6.16 -32.04
C THR A 111 -15.46 4.83 -31.40
N SER A 112 -14.20 4.68 -31.02
CA SER A 112 -13.67 3.51 -30.37
C SER A 112 -12.80 3.88 -29.17
N PHE A 113 -12.72 2.99 -28.18
CA PHE A 113 -12.00 3.22 -26.94
C PHE A 113 -11.40 1.93 -26.39
N TYR A 114 -10.31 2.07 -25.66
CA TYR A 114 -9.75 0.99 -24.86
C TYR A 114 -10.48 0.90 -23.51
N CYS A 115 -10.73 -0.31 -23.08
CA CYS A 115 -11.36 -0.58 -21.79
C CYS A 115 -10.78 -1.85 -21.16
N LYS A 116 -10.95 -2.00 -19.85
CA LYS A 116 -10.63 -3.22 -19.13
C LYS A 116 -11.89 -3.93 -18.69
N HIS A 117 -11.91 -5.24 -18.84
CA HIS A 117 -12.98 -6.11 -18.40
C HIS A 117 -12.43 -7.12 -17.40
N TYR A 118 -13.08 -7.25 -16.26
CA TYR A 118 -12.71 -8.18 -15.20
C TYR A 118 -13.65 -9.38 -15.27
N LEU A 119 -13.18 -10.46 -15.90
CA LEU A 119 -13.96 -11.67 -16.14
C LEU A 119 -14.39 -12.36 -14.84
N ASN A 120 -15.65 -12.78 -14.80
CA ASN A 120 -16.20 -13.65 -13.79
C ASN A 120 -15.76 -15.09 -14.06
N SER A 121 -14.71 -15.56 -13.36
CA SER A 121 -14.48 -17.00 -13.31
C SER A 121 -15.41 -17.61 -12.24
N GLU A 122 -16.25 -18.55 -12.62
CA GLU A 122 -17.03 -19.38 -11.68
C GLU A 122 -16.12 -20.27 -10.82
N ASP A 123 -14.91 -20.53 -11.31
CA ASP A 123 -13.91 -21.32 -10.63
C ASP A 123 -13.14 -20.44 -9.63
N LYS A 124 -13.41 -20.65 -8.35
CA LYS A 124 -12.80 -19.91 -7.23
C LYS A 124 -11.27 -20.01 -7.16
N ASN A 125 -10.67 -20.95 -7.89
CA ASN A 125 -9.23 -21.20 -7.92
C ASN A 125 -8.54 -20.61 -9.16
N LYS A 126 -9.26 -20.01 -10.09
CA LYS A 126 -8.67 -19.37 -11.26
C LYS A 126 -8.41 -17.89 -11.00
N ILE A 127 -7.22 -17.45 -11.40
CA ILE A 127 -6.84 -16.05 -11.45
C ILE A 127 -7.86 -15.34 -12.36
N VAL A 128 -8.49 -14.28 -11.83
CA VAL A 128 -9.36 -13.42 -12.63
C VAL A 128 -8.47 -12.64 -13.57
N TYR A 129 -8.56 -12.93 -14.86
CA TYR A 129 -7.86 -12.18 -15.90
C TYR A 129 -8.66 -10.91 -16.21
N TYR A 130 -7.98 -9.79 -16.25
CA TYR A 130 -8.48 -8.58 -16.88
C TYR A 130 -7.88 -8.53 -18.29
N GLU A 131 -8.73 -8.25 -19.25
CA GLU A 131 -8.29 -8.08 -20.63
C GLU A 131 -8.50 -6.63 -21.06
N GLU A 132 -7.58 -6.15 -21.90
CA GLU A 132 -7.72 -4.87 -22.54
C GLU A 132 -8.40 -5.07 -23.89
N PHE A 133 -9.55 -4.43 -24.09
CA PHE A 133 -10.33 -4.54 -25.31
C PHE A 133 -10.44 -3.22 -26.02
N LEU A 134 -10.59 -3.32 -27.34
CA LEU A 134 -11.07 -2.22 -28.16
C LEU A 134 -12.58 -2.34 -28.35
N CYS A 135 -13.31 -1.36 -27.83
CA CYS A 135 -14.78 -1.30 -27.91
C CYS A 135 -15.24 -0.13 -28.77
N THR A 136 -16.48 -0.22 -29.27
CA THR A 136 -17.11 0.87 -30.02
C THR A 136 -18.13 1.61 -29.16
N THR A 137 -18.12 2.93 -29.25
CA THR A 137 -18.97 3.80 -28.41
C THR A 137 -20.46 3.60 -28.63
N GLU A 138 -20.88 3.13 -29.81
CA GLU A 138 -22.29 2.86 -30.12
C GLU A 138 -22.89 1.78 -29.23
N ARG A 139 -22.08 0.84 -28.75
CA ARG A 139 -22.52 -0.32 -27.97
C ARG A 139 -22.55 -0.08 -26.47
N TYR A 140 -22.08 1.06 -25.98
CA TYR A 140 -21.90 1.31 -24.56
C TYR A 140 -22.53 2.63 -24.13
N SER A 141 -22.93 2.68 -22.86
CA SER A 141 -23.36 3.87 -22.17
C SER A 141 -22.72 3.94 -20.78
N LEU A 142 -22.68 5.13 -20.20
CA LEU A 142 -22.15 5.29 -18.84
C LEU A 142 -23.12 4.65 -17.84
N GLU A 143 -22.57 3.84 -16.92
CA GLU A 143 -23.36 3.18 -15.89
C GLU A 143 -23.78 4.15 -14.78
N ASP A 144 -24.88 3.84 -14.10
CA ASP A 144 -25.28 4.56 -12.89
C ASP A 144 -24.20 4.48 -11.82
N LYS A 145 -24.00 5.56 -11.06
CA LYS A 145 -22.91 5.66 -10.08
C LYS A 145 -22.96 4.58 -9.00
N ASP A 146 -24.15 4.24 -8.52
CA ASP A 146 -24.28 3.26 -7.44
C ASP A 146 -24.04 1.83 -7.95
N ILE A 147 -24.48 1.54 -9.18
CA ILE A 147 -24.20 0.27 -9.85
C ILE A 147 -22.72 0.17 -10.20
N ALA A 148 -22.14 1.22 -10.76
CA ALA A 148 -20.70 1.32 -11.06
C ALA A 148 -19.84 1.06 -9.81
N GLN A 149 -20.21 1.66 -8.68
CA GLN A 149 -19.49 1.43 -7.42
C GLN A 149 -19.63 -0.02 -6.94
N THR A 150 -20.79 -0.62 -7.12
CA THR A 150 -21.03 -2.03 -6.79
C THR A 150 -20.17 -2.96 -7.64
N TYR A 151 -20.03 -2.67 -8.92
CA TYR A 151 -19.14 -3.40 -9.84
C TYR A 151 -17.67 -3.30 -9.39
N ILE A 152 -17.18 -2.09 -9.09
CA ILE A 152 -15.81 -1.87 -8.57
C ILE A 152 -15.60 -2.64 -7.27
N ASN A 153 -16.51 -2.53 -6.30
CA ASN A 153 -16.40 -3.26 -5.03
C ASN A 153 -16.35 -4.78 -5.23
N THR A 154 -17.06 -5.30 -6.22
CA THR A 154 -17.04 -6.72 -6.56
C THR A 154 -15.69 -7.16 -7.11
N ILE A 155 -15.07 -6.34 -7.97
CA ILE A 155 -13.71 -6.56 -8.49
C ILE A 155 -12.71 -6.56 -7.33
N GLU A 156 -12.72 -5.53 -6.49
CA GLU A 156 -11.84 -5.36 -5.34
C GLU A 156 -11.90 -6.55 -4.37
N LYS A 157 -13.13 -6.98 -4.05
CA LYS A 157 -13.35 -8.12 -3.16
C LYS A 157 -12.83 -9.44 -3.74
N ARG A 158 -12.99 -9.64 -5.06
CA ARG A 158 -12.55 -10.87 -5.72
C ARG A 158 -11.05 -10.96 -5.89
N LEU A 159 -10.41 -9.82 -6.18
CA LEU A 159 -8.97 -9.74 -6.44
C LEU A 159 -8.15 -9.46 -5.18
N ASP A 160 -8.83 -9.35 -4.03
CA ASP A 160 -8.23 -9.05 -2.72
C ASP A 160 -7.29 -7.84 -2.79
N GLY A 161 -7.82 -6.73 -3.34
CA GLY A 161 -7.05 -5.50 -3.52
C GLY A 161 -7.93 -4.31 -3.87
N LYS A 162 -7.34 -3.12 -3.93
CA LYS A 162 -8.00 -1.89 -4.35
C LYS A 162 -7.74 -1.61 -5.83
N LEU A 163 -8.81 -1.27 -6.57
CA LEU A 163 -8.66 -0.85 -7.94
C LEU A 163 -8.23 0.61 -8.01
N ASN A 164 -7.02 0.84 -8.54
CA ASN A 164 -6.56 2.17 -8.85
C ASN A 164 -7.19 2.63 -10.17
N LEU A 165 -8.09 3.63 -10.11
CA LEU A 165 -8.83 4.11 -11.29
C LEU A 165 -7.96 4.94 -12.27
N GLU A 166 -6.76 5.35 -11.87
CA GLU A 166 -5.83 6.05 -12.77
C GLU A 166 -4.96 5.09 -13.56
N THR A 167 -4.46 4.02 -12.93
CA THR A 167 -3.64 3.00 -13.58
C THR A 167 -4.47 1.83 -14.13
N LEU A 168 -5.67 1.62 -13.62
CA LEU A 168 -6.53 0.46 -13.82
C LEU A 168 -5.84 -0.86 -13.42
N GLU A 169 -5.08 -0.81 -12.34
CA GLU A 169 -4.41 -1.95 -11.75
C GLU A 169 -4.94 -2.24 -10.35
N ILE A 170 -4.89 -3.50 -9.96
CA ILE A 170 -5.27 -3.90 -8.60
C ILE A 170 -4.07 -3.73 -7.68
N GLU A 171 -4.18 -2.77 -6.79
CA GLU A 171 -3.23 -2.57 -5.71
C GLU A 171 -3.56 -3.54 -4.58
N LYS A 172 -2.80 -4.62 -4.50
CA LYS A 172 -2.92 -5.55 -3.38
C LYS A 172 -2.42 -4.86 -2.12
N GLN A 173 -3.30 -4.69 -1.15
CA GLN A 173 -2.87 -4.25 0.17
C GLN A 173 -1.91 -5.29 0.72
N PRO A 174 -0.75 -4.89 1.26
CA PRO A 174 0.15 -5.83 1.88
C PRO A 174 -0.60 -6.52 3.01
N LYS A 175 -0.71 -7.85 2.93
CA LYS A 175 -1.38 -8.69 3.93
C LYS A 175 -0.86 -8.43 5.35
N PHE A 176 0.40 -8.02 5.46
CA PHE A 176 1.09 -7.74 6.71
C PHE A 176 1.86 -6.42 6.66
N LYS A 177 2.05 -5.82 7.83
CA LYS A 177 2.73 -4.53 8.02
C LYS A 177 4.06 -4.72 8.73
N ASN A 178 4.93 -3.72 8.60
CA ASN A 178 6.18 -3.67 9.35
C ASN A 178 5.93 -3.75 10.87
N GLY A 179 6.60 -4.69 11.54
CA GLY A 179 6.46 -4.95 12.97
C GLY A 179 5.36 -5.96 13.33
N ASP A 180 4.65 -6.52 12.36
CA ASP A 180 3.70 -7.60 12.63
C ASP A 180 4.44 -8.84 13.12
N ILE A 181 3.82 -9.54 14.09
CA ILE A 181 4.33 -10.82 14.62
C ILE A 181 3.53 -11.93 13.96
N LEU A 182 4.23 -12.76 13.23
CA LEU A 182 3.64 -13.75 12.35
C LEU A 182 4.18 -15.13 12.66
N SER A 183 3.38 -16.15 12.35
CA SER A 183 3.77 -17.55 12.46
C SER A 183 3.59 -18.29 11.15
N CYS A 184 4.33 -19.36 10.97
CA CYS A 184 4.25 -20.26 9.83
C CYS A 184 4.47 -21.71 10.30
N ASP A 185 3.64 -22.63 9.80
CA ASP A 185 3.83 -24.06 9.93
C ASP A 185 4.46 -24.61 8.64
N GLU A 186 5.66 -25.16 8.72
CA GLU A 186 6.31 -25.81 7.58
C GLU A 186 5.89 -27.28 7.46
N ASP A 187 5.28 -27.65 6.32
CA ASP A 187 4.67 -28.97 6.08
C ASP A 187 5.62 -30.16 6.06
N SER A 188 6.92 -29.95 5.97
CA SER A 188 7.81 -31.08 5.71
C SER A 188 8.52 -31.65 6.94
N PHE A 189 8.57 -30.96 8.07
CA PHE A 189 9.19 -31.50 9.32
C PHE A 189 8.91 -30.60 10.53
N THR A 190 7.65 -30.48 10.97
CA THR A 190 7.32 -29.93 12.32
C THR A 190 8.09 -28.64 12.71
N ARG A 191 8.37 -27.77 11.78
CA ARG A 191 9.07 -26.52 12.04
C ARG A 191 8.06 -25.40 12.14
N HIS A 192 7.55 -25.22 13.34
CA HIS A 192 6.83 -23.99 13.66
C HIS A 192 7.83 -22.83 13.79
N THR A 193 7.58 -21.73 13.14
CA THR A 193 8.42 -20.53 13.22
C THR A 193 7.56 -19.31 13.51
N THR A 194 7.88 -18.60 14.59
CA THR A 194 7.28 -17.30 14.93
C THR A 194 8.31 -16.20 14.69
N LEU A 195 7.96 -15.16 13.98
CA LEU A 195 8.88 -14.09 13.56
C LEU A 195 8.29 -12.69 13.71
N ILE A 196 9.15 -11.69 13.78
CA ILE A 196 8.79 -10.27 13.65
C ILE A 196 9.17 -9.82 12.24
N LEU A 197 8.19 -9.30 11.51
CA LEU A 197 8.35 -8.87 10.13
C LEU A 197 8.97 -7.48 10.04
N HIS A 198 10.02 -7.32 9.24
CA HIS A 198 10.44 -6.03 8.68
C HIS A 198 9.98 -5.94 7.23
N LYS A 199 9.27 -4.87 6.91
CA LYS A 199 8.76 -4.64 5.56
C LYS A 199 8.84 -3.16 5.22
N ASP A 200 9.53 -2.85 4.14
CA ASP A 200 9.50 -1.54 3.47
C ASP A 200 9.14 -1.71 1.97
N GLU A 201 9.35 -0.68 1.16
CA GLU A 201 9.01 -0.70 -0.27
C GLU A 201 9.81 -1.74 -1.07
N ASN A 202 11.03 -2.08 -0.63
CA ASN A 202 11.96 -2.91 -1.40
C ASN A 202 12.34 -4.22 -0.70
N ILE A 203 12.15 -4.31 0.62
CA ILE A 203 12.66 -5.39 1.44
C ILE A 203 11.54 -6.00 2.27
N THR A 204 11.48 -7.33 2.28
CA THR A 204 10.64 -8.10 3.21
C THR A 204 11.52 -9.15 3.86
N GLU A 205 11.73 -9.01 5.17
CA GLU A 205 12.62 -9.89 5.95
C GLU A 205 12.10 -10.11 7.37
N SER A 206 12.62 -11.11 8.08
CA SER A 206 12.40 -11.25 9.52
C SER A 206 13.48 -10.50 10.29
N ILE A 207 13.10 -9.69 11.29
CA ILE A 207 14.07 -9.07 12.22
C ILE A 207 14.61 -10.12 13.19
N VAL A 208 13.72 -10.99 13.67
CA VAL A 208 14.01 -12.07 14.59
C VAL A 208 13.03 -13.19 14.35
N SER A 209 13.49 -14.44 14.48
CA SER A 209 12.66 -15.63 14.34
C SER A 209 12.93 -16.60 15.48
N LEU A 210 11.86 -17.16 16.05
CA LEU A 210 11.92 -18.28 16.99
C LEU A 210 11.53 -19.57 16.24
N ILE A 211 12.51 -20.44 15.99
CA ILE A 211 12.33 -21.67 15.23
C ILE A 211 12.11 -22.82 16.19
N ARG A 212 11.07 -23.64 15.95
CA ARG A 212 10.72 -24.83 16.73
C ARG A 212 10.57 -24.54 18.23
N HIS A 213 10.09 -23.37 18.59
CA HIS A 213 9.95 -22.93 19.99
C HIS A 213 11.25 -22.91 20.82
N LYS A 214 12.44 -22.98 20.18
CA LYS A 214 13.72 -23.18 20.88
C LYS A 214 14.86 -22.29 20.40
N GLU A 215 15.01 -22.12 19.09
CA GLU A 215 16.15 -21.45 18.50
C GLU A 215 15.78 -20.02 18.09
N LEU A 216 16.36 -19.05 18.80
CA LEU A 216 16.19 -17.63 18.46
C LEU A 216 17.26 -17.24 17.43
N VAL A 217 16.81 -16.86 16.23
CA VAL A 217 17.65 -16.36 15.14
C VAL A 217 17.46 -14.86 15.02
N GLU A 218 18.52 -14.09 15.27
CA GLU A 218 18.52 -12.62 15.28
C GLU A 218 19.26 -12.04 14.06
N THR A 219 19.07 -12.63 12.92
CA THR A 219 19.62 -12.14 11.66
C THR A 219 18.48 -11.85 10.71
N ASN A 220 18.62 -10.78 9.94
CA ASN A 220 17.66 -10.45 8.91
C ASN A 220 17.64 -11.56 7.86
N VAL A 221 16.53 -12.29 7.79
CA VAL A 221 16.34 -13.38 6.83
C VAL A 221 15.32 -12.92 5.80
N PRO A 222 15.69 -12.84 4.51
CA PRO A 222 14.76 -12.48 3.45
C PRO A 222 13.56 -13.43 3.41
N ILE A 223 12.37 -12.88 3.24
CA ILE A 223 11.11 -13.64 3.13
C ILE A 223 10.65 -13.50 1.69
N ASP A 224 10.62 -14.60 0.97
CA ASP A 224 10.10 -14.65 -0.39
C ASP A 224 8.56 -14.67 -0.43
N ASN A 225 7.99 -14.49 -1.62
CA ASN A 225 6.54 -14.48 -1.80
C ASN A 225 5.87 -15.81 -1.45
N PHE A 226 6.59 -16.93 -1.56
CA PHE A 226 6.07 -18.26 -1.20
C PHE A 226 5.90 -18.36 0.31
N LEU A 227 6.93 -18.03 1.09
CA LEU A 227 6.86 -18.01 2.55
C LEU A 227 5.83 -16.97 3.04
N LEU A 228 5.84 -15.76 2.44
CA LEU A 228 4.90 -14.69 2.80
C LEU A 228 3.42 -15.11 2.64
N SER A 229 3.12 -15.94 1.62
CA SER A 229 1.77 -16.44 1.39
C SER A 229 1.28 -17.43 2.48
N ARG A 230 2.20 -18.06 3.21
CA ARG A 230 1.93 -19.06 4.25
C ARG A 230 1.93 -18.48 5.65
N LEU A 231 2.38 -17.25 5.82
CA LEU A 231 2.36 -16.55 7.11
C LEU A 231 0.93 -16.24 7.55
N TYR A 232 0.70 -16.34 8.84
CA TYR A 232 -0.54 -15.91 9.51
C TYR A 232 -0.20 -15.13 10.79
N PRO A 233 -1.12 -14.29 11.32
CA PRO A 233 -0.90 -13.57 12.56
C PRO A 233 -0.62 -14.54 13.71
N ALA A 234 0.48 -14.34 14.43
CA ALA A 234 0.86 -15.18 15.55
C ALA A 234 -0.19 -15.12 16.68
N ARG A 235 -0.48 -16.25 17.29
CA ARG A 235 -1.33 -16.36 18.47
C ARG A 235 -0.64 -15.78 19.69
N GLU A 236 -1.39 -15.49 20.74
CA GLU A 236 -0.84 -14.87 21.95
C GLU A 236 0.17 -15.76 22.70
N ASP A 237 -0.03 -17.08 22.67
CA ASP A 237 0.94 -18.05 23.20
C ASP A 237 2.26 -18.02 22.42
N GLU A 238 2.21 -17.98 21.10
CA GLU A 238 3.37 -17.91 20.20
C GLU A 238 4.14 -16.60 20.38
N LYS A 239 3.43 -15.48 20.48
CA LYS A 239 4.04 -14.17 20.78
C LYS A 239 4.76 -14.19 22.12
N LYS A 240 4.12 -14.77 23.15
CA LYS A 240 4.70 -14.89 24.47
C LYS A 240 6.00 -15.69 24.43
N GLU A 241 6.01 -16.85 23.76
CA GLU A 241 7.21 -17.67 23.62
C GLU A 241 8.37 -16.91 22.94
N LEU A 242 8.08 -16.14 21.88
CA LEU A 242 9.06 -15.31 21.20
C LEU A 242 9.62 -14.23 22.14
N PHE A 243 8.77 -13.55 22.90
CA PHE A 243 9.20 -12.51 23.84
C PHE A 243 9.97 -13.09 25.03
N ASP A 244 9.58 -14.24 25.53
CA ASP A 244 10.31 -14.94 26.59
C ASP A 244 11.70 -15.37 26.11
N ALA A 245 11.81 -15.81 24.85
CA ALA A 245 13.10 -16.16 24.24
C ALA A 245 14.00 -14.91 24.08
N LEU A 246 13.44 -13.77 23.65
CA LEU A 246 14.16 -12.50 23.58
C LEU A 246 14.62 -12.05 24.97
N ALA A 247 13.76 -12.13 25.97
CA ALA A 247 14.09 -11.74 27.35
C ALA A 247 15.21 -12.60 27.95
N LYS A 248 15.23 -13.91 27.68
CA LYS A 248 16.33 -14.81 28.07
C LYS A 248 17.66 -14.40 27.44
N GLY A 249 17.62 -13.80 26.22
CA GLY A 249 18.78 -13.20 25.56
C GLY A 249 19.12 -11.79 26.04
N GLY A 250 18.42 -11.27 27.07
CA GLY A 250 18.61 -9.90 27.55
C GLY A 250 18.09 -8.83 26.60
N LYS A 251 17.10 -9.14 25.78
CA LYS A 251 16.52 -8.27 24.74
C LYS A 251 15.02 -8.16 24.87
N ALA A 252 14.44 -7.12 24.27
CA ALA A 252 13.00 -6.93 24.18
C ALA A 252 12.63 -6.30 22.84
N TRP A 253 11.39 -6.51 22.43
CA TRP A 253 10.79 -5.85 21.28
C TRP A 253 10.20 -4.50 21.69
N ASP A 254 10.64 -3.41 21.06
CA ASP A 254 10.03 -2.08 21.17
C ASP A 254 9.04 -1.91 20.00
N ALA A 255 7.76 -2.10 20.29
CA ALA A 255 6.70 -2.06 19.28
C ALA A 255 6.46 -0.66 18.69
N GLU A 256 6.81 0.41 19.42
CA GLU A 256 6.68 1.78 18.92
C GLU A 256 7.78 2.09 17.92
N LYS A 257 9.01 1.74 18.25
CA LYS A 257 10.18 1.97 17.38
C LYS A 257 10.40 0.87 16.35
N LYS A 258 9.71 -0.26 16.49
CA LYS A 258 9.86 -1.46 15.64
C LYS A 258 11.30 -1.97 15.54
N ILE A 259 11.96 -2.06 16.68
CA ILE A 259 13.34 -2.53 16.82
C ILE A 259 13.51 -3.46 18.02
N ILE A 260 14.51 -4.33 17.93
CA ILE A 260 14.98 -5.08 19.10
C ILE A 260 15.88 -4.19 19.95
N VAL A 261 15.55 -4.05 21.21
CA VAL A 261 16.33 -3.29 22.19
C VAL A 261 16.96 -4.22 23.20
N ASN A 262 18.19 -3.92 23.61
CA ASN A 262 18.79 -4.59 24.74
C ASN A 262 18.05 -4.18 26.00
N LEU A 263 17.58 -5.16 26.75
CA LEU A 263 17.11 -4.92 28.10
C LEU A 263 18.29 -4.35 28.88
N LYS A 264 18.23 -3.07 29.19
CA LYS A 264 19.21 -2.49 30.10
C LYS A 264 19.04 -3.25 31.40
N HIS A 265 20.05 -3.98 31.84
CA HIS A 265 20.14 -4.35 33.25
C HIS A 265 20.11 -3.01 34.00
N LYS A 266 18.92 -2.59 34.45
CA LYS A 266 18.82 -1.56 35.45
C LYS A 266 19.49 -2.17 36.68
N CYS A 267 20.67 -1.69 36.99
CA CYS A 267 21.26 -1.99 38.30
C CYS A 267 20.29 -1.45 39.34
N GLU A 268 19.52 -2.33 39.97
CA GLU A 268 18.51 -1.96 40.97
C GLU A 268 19.14 -1.72 42.36
N PHE A 269 20.46 -2.02 42.50
CA PHE A 269 21.16 -1.81 43.75
C PHE A 269 21.40 -0.33 44.05
N LYS A 270 21.15 0.03 45.31
CA LYS A 270 21.50 1.34 45.87
C LYS A 270 22.86 1.22 46.54
N PRO A 271 23.62 2.34 46.63
CA PRO A 271 24.84 2.35 47.42
C PRO A 271 24.63 1.75 48.82
N PHE A 272 25.55 0.85 49.22
CA PHE A 272 25.56 0.09 50.46
C PHE A 272 24.55 -1.09 50.54
N ASP A 273 23.82 -1.38 49.48
CA ASP A 273 23.06 -2.64 49.46
C ASP A 273 24.02 -3.83 49.57
N LYS A 274 23.64 -4.81 50.38
CA LYS A 274 24.40 -6.04 50.54
C LYS A 274 24.14 -6.94 49.33
N VAL A 275 25.19 -7.38 48.68
CA VAL A 275 25.15 -8.15 47.44
C VAL A 275 26.04 -9.39 47.53
N LEU A 276 25.73 -10.39 46.72
CA LEU A 276 26.65 -11.47 46.36
C LEU A 276 27.24 -11.19 45.00
N GLY A 277 28.56 -11.20 44.90
CA GLY A 277 29.28 -10.91 43.66
C GLY A 277 30.27 -11.99 43.30
N ARG A 278 30.51 -12.17 41.99
CA ARG A 278 31.57 -13.03 41.44
C ARG A 278 32.05 -12.49 40.09
N ASN A 279 33.21 -12.96 39.62
CA ASN A 279 33.79 -12.51 38.35
C ASN A 279 33.62 -13.50 37.21
N GLU A 280 33.71 -14.81 37.50
CA GLU A 280 33.49 -15.86 36.52
C GLU A 280 32.30 -16.75 36.97
N LYS A 281 31.71 -17.47 36.00
CA LYS A 281 30.55 -18.36 36.30
C LYS A 281 30.87 -19.45 37.29
N ASP A 282 32.12 -19.87 37.31
CA ASP A 282 32.60 -20.95 38.16
C ASP A 282 33.22 -20.47 39.49
N ASP A 283 33.25 -19.15 39.71
CA ASP A 283 33.69 -18.57 40.98
C ASP A 283 32.63 -18.75 42.08
N VAL A 284 33.07 -18.76 43.28
CA VAL A 284 32.18 -18.72 44.46
C VAL A 284 31.54 -17.37 44.62
N TRP A 285 30.31 -17.37 45.12
CA TRP A 285 29.65 -16.12 45.46
C TRP A 285 30.21 -15.55 46.76
N GLU A 286 30.66 -14.32 46.73
CA GLU A 286 31.20 -13.58 47.88
C GLU A 286 30.33 -12.42 48.26
N ALA A 287 30.09 -12.23 49.57
CA ALA A 287 29.32 -11.09 50.04
C ALA A 287 30.13 -9.79 50.01
N ASP A 288 29.52 -8.73 49.54
CA ASP A 288 30.09 -7.40 49.47
C ASP A 288 29.00 -6.32 49.61
N LEU A 289 29.39 -5.06 49.70
CA LEU A 289 28.47 -3.93 49.69
C LEU A 289 28.58 -3.21 48.34
N PHE A 290 27.47 -3.04 47.67
CA PHE A 290 27.43 -2.35 46.38
C PHE A 290 27.74 -0.86 46.56
N SER A 291 28.57 -0.29 45.69
CA SER A 291 28.91 1.14 45.69
C SER A 291 28.20 1.86 44.55
N HIS A 292 28.54 1.50 43.31
CA HIS A 292 27.94 2.11 42.10
C HIS A 292 28.11 1.24 40.91
N TYR A 293 27.32 1.47 39.84
CA TYR A 293 27.38 0.77 38.56
C TYR A 293 28.16 1.56 37.52
N ARG A 294 29.08 0.89 36.79
CA ARG A 294 29.86 1.45 35.68
C ARG A 294 29.59 0.69 34.40
N LYS A 295 28.70 1.20 33.53
CA LYS A 295 28.19 0.54 32.35
C LYS A 295 29.30 0.08 31.35
N GLU A 296 30.39 0.84 31.22
CA GLU A 296 31.42 0.57 30.21
C GLU A 296 32.59 -0.25 30.76
N SER A 297 32.51 -0.79 31.96
CA SER A 297 33.55 -1.58 32.60
C SER A 297 33.32 -3.07 32.36
N GLN A 298 34.41 -3.83 32.18
CA GLN A 298 34.38 -5.29 32.19
C GLN A 298 33.83 -5.85 33.50
N TYR A 299 33.99 -5.09 34.62
CA TYR A 299 33.45 -5.41 35.93
C TYR A 299 32.50 -4.26 36.36
N PRO A 300 31.26 -4.30 35.90
CA PRO A 300 30.36 -3.13 36.00
C PRO A 300 29.85 -2.84 37.40
N PHE A 301 29.81 -3.84 38.28
CA PHE A 301 29.37 -3.67 39.65
C PHE A 301 30.57 -3.29 40.53
N ARG A 302 30.61 -2.02 40.96
CA ARG A 302 31.63 -1.56 41.90
C ARG A 302 31.11 -1.79 43.31
N CYS A 303 31.82 -2.64 44.06
CA CYS A 303 31.58 -2.92 45.45
C CYS A 303 32.70 -2.32 46.32
N ILE A 304 32.52 -2.27 47.60
CA ILE A 304 33.51 -1.69 48.52
C ILE A 304 34.78 -2.56 48.55
N GLY A 305 34.62 -3.88 48.59
CA GLY A 305 35.73 -4.82 48.59
C GLY A 305 36.44 -4.93 47.26
N CYS A 306 35.69 -5.12 46.19
CA CYS A 306 36.25 -5.22 44.84
C CYS A 306 35.19 -5.01 43.75
N SER A 307 35.64 -5.00 42.47
CA SER A 307 34.73 -4.89 41.32
C SER A 307 34.26 -6.28 40.88
N ARG A 308 32.97 -6.39 40.53
CA ARG A 308 32.35 -7.65 40.17
C ARG A 308 31.75 -7.61 38.76
N LYS A 309 31.80 -8.73 38.08
CA LYS A 309 31.16 -8.91 36.77
C LYS A 309 29.67 -9.26 36.92
N TYR A 310 29.38 -10.05 37.94
CA TYR A 310 28.00 -10.50 38.27
C TYR A 310 27.72 -10.13 39.72
N CYS A 311 26.51 -9.59 39.96
CA CYS A 311 26.00 -9.30 41.29
C CYS A 311 24.51 -9.67 41.37
N ILE A 312 24.13 -10.26 42.51
CA ILE A 312 22.73 -10.56 42.87
C ILE A 312 22.45 -9.98 44.26
N PRO A 313 21.18 -9.75 44.62
CA PRO A 313 20.84 -9.37 45.99
C PRO A 313 21.33 -10.41 46.97
N TYR A 314 21.85 -9.97 48.12
CA TYR A 314 22.18 -10.88 49.19
C TYR A 314 20.93 -11.52 49.80
N GLU A 315 19.91 -10.68 50.05
CA GLU A 315 18.64 -11.06 50.62
C GLU A 315 17.90 -12.07 49.74
N GLY A 316 17.55 -13.21 50.25
CA GLY A 316 16.93 -14.30 49.52
C GLY A 316 17.92 -15.26 48.81
N ASN A 317 19.21 -14.89 48.72
CA ASN A 317 20.25 -15.68 48.07
C ASN A 317 21.39 -16.06 49.02
N GLU A 318 21.20 -15.97 50.33
CA GLU A 318 22.22 -16.22 51.38
C GLU A 318 22.80 -17.62 51.26
N HIS A 319 22.00 -18.57 50.81
CA HIS A 319 22.37 -19.97 50.64
C HIS A 319 23.46 -20.20 49.57
N LEU A 320 23.66 -19.20 48.71
CA LEU A 320 24.70 -19.25 47.62
C LEU A 320 26.07 -18.77 48.12
N LEU A 321 26.16 -18.17 49.29
CA LEU A 321 27.43 -17.67 49.83
C LEU A 321 28.47 -18.79 49.93
N GLY A 322 29.61 -18.61 49.32
CA GLY A 322 30.67 -19.60 49.25
C GLY A 322 30.44 -20.80 48.32
N ILE A 323 29.36 -20.77 47.53
CA ILE A 323 28.98 -21.87 46.61
C ILE A 323 29.20 -21.40 45.17
N ARG A 324 29.48 -22.33 44.26
CA ARG A 324 29.65 -22.12 42.80
C ARG A 324 28.39 -22.23 41.96
N ASN A 325 27.25 -22.61 42.59
CA ASN A 325 26.00 -22.78 41.87
C ASN A 325 25.41 -21.50 41.38
N ASN A 326 24.68 -21.54 40.27
CA ASN A 326 23.85 -20.44 39.80
C ASN A 326 22.55 -20.36 40.60
N PRO A 327 21.98 -19.13 40.79
CA PRO A 327 20.61 -19.01 41.27
C PRO A 327 19.67 -19.73 40.29
N GLU A 328 18.67 -20.43 40.82
CA GLU A 328 17.60 -21.06 40.04
C GLU A 328 16.70 -20.08 39.34
#